data_53ed740eb8d265918a95b0dc40d91db4
#
_entry.id   53ed740eb8d265918a95b0dc40d91db4
#
_cell.length_a   1.000
_cell.length_b   1.000
_cell.length_c   1.000
_cell.angle_alpha   90.00
_cell.angle_beta   90.00
_cell.angle_gamma   90.00
#
_symmetry.space_group_name_H-M   'P 1'
#
loop_
_entity.id
_entity.type
_entity.pdbx_description
1 polymer ?
#
loop_
_entity_poly.entity_id
_entity_poly.type
_entity_poly.pdbx_seq_one_letter_code
_entity_poly.pdbx_strand_id
1 'polypeptide(L)'
;MLFGVFSLLVVVVFGVQNYQEYESERVFLIEALNTLSQTAKQVSPPDMVGPYLSKEEEKQTPDLDTLSLIYSNPVCIVTFDNGTPLQVYASDLEHVDINSVIDQANLIYQTAHLGEYSIGNLYFDGTCWQLTKTKAVILIDTIKIQKRLFRRMIGSALLACGFEIILYLICRAVVARMIAPIETAFKKQRQFIADASHELKTPVAVILANAEAMQQDGNPKWLTNIEEEAVRMNGLITSLLDLARSEQAEPQLEPVNLSRLLEKQCLIMEAAMFEKHLELVEHIEEDVKVMGQPSSLTQVIAILIDNAIEHSHGKVIATLRRQGKEVVMMISNTGVPIPPEERERIFERFYRADTSRNRASGRYGLGLAIAKSIVESHHGKIRVDCSGGVTSFVVTLKAA
;
A
#
# COMPACT_ATOMS: atom_id res chain seq x y z
N MET A 1 -1.94 13.27 -4.90
CA MET A 1 -1.32 13.83 -6.11
C MET A 1 -1.04 12.75 -7.17
N LEU A 2 -0.29 11.70 -6.88
CA LEU A 2 0.00 10.60 -7.83
C LEU A 2 -1.26 9.93 -8.40
N PHE A 3 -2.25 9.64 -7.55
CA PHE A 3 -3.53 9.08 -7.97
C PHE A 3 -4.25 9.97 -9.00
N GLY A 4 -4.32 11.28 -8.76
CA GLY A 4 -4.99 12.22 -9.67
C GLY A 4 -4.29 12.33 -11.04
N VAL A 5 -2.95 12.22 -11.08
CA VAL A 5 -2.20 12.20 -12.35
C VAL A 5 -2.48 10.92 -13.13
N PHE A 6 -2.54 9.78 -12.45
CA PHE A 6 -2.81 8.49 -13.07
C PHE A 6 -4.25 8.39 -13.59
N SER A 7 -5.22 8.88 -12.82
CA SER A 7 -6.62 9.03 -13.20
C SER A 7 -6.78 9.85 -14.47
N LEU A 8 -6.15 11.01 -14.52
CA LEU A 8 -6.15 11.87 -15.70
C LEU A 8 -5.58 11.14 -16.93
N LEU A 9 -4.49 10.39 -16.76
CA LEU A 9 -3.85 9.65 -17.84
C LEU A 9 -4.77 8.55 -18.40
N VAL A 10 -5.50 7.82 -17.55
CA VAL A 10 -6.48 6.82 -17.95
C VAL A 10 -7.60 7.46 -18.79
N VAL A 11 -8.17 8.57 -18.32
CA VAL A 11 -9.22 9.31 -19.04
C VAL A 11 -8.73 9.79 -20.41
N VAL A 12 -7.51 10.32 -20.49
CA VAL A 12 -6.90 10.77 -21.75
C VAL A 12 -6.69 9.60 -22.71
N VAL A 13 -6.15 8.47 -22.25
CA VAL A 13 -5.90 7.30 -23.11
C VAL A 13 -7.21 6.76 -23.69
N PHE A 14 -8.25 6.58 -22.85
CA PHE A 14 -9.56 6.14 -23.33
C PHE A 14 -10.22 7.17 -24.26
N GLY A 15 -10.06 8.46 -23.98
CA GLY A 15 -10.55 9.53 -24.85
C GLY A 15 -9.90 9.52 -26.23
N VAL A 16 -8.58 9.39 -26.30
CA VAL A 16 -7.83 9.30 -27.56
C VAL A 16 -8.19 8.06 -28.33
N GLN A 17 -8.32 6.91 -27.68
CA GLN A 17 -8.72 5.65 -28.33
C GLN A 17 -10.12 5.76 -28.97
N ASN A 18 -11.10 6.28 -28.22
CA ASN A 18 -12.45 6.49 -28.76
C ASN A 18 -12.49 7.48 -29.92
N TYR A 19 -11.66 8.54 -29.86
CA TYR A 19 -11.55 9.52 -30.94
C TYR A 19 -10.93 8.90 -32.20
N GLN A 20 -9.87 8.10 -32.05
CA GLN A 20 -9.25 7.39 -33.19
C GLN A 20 -10.22 6.41 -33.86
N GLU A 21 -11.02 5.66 -33.09
CA GLU A 21 -12.06 4.79 -33.64
C GLU A 21 -13.12 5.59 -34.40
N TYR A 22 -13.57 6.72 -33.87
CA TYR A 22 -14.52 7.59 -34.55
C TYR A 22 -13.96 8.12 -35.90
N GLU A 23 -12.73 8.60 -35.91
CA GLU A 23 -12.08 9.08 -37.14
C GLU A 23 -11.87 7.95 -38.16
N SER A 24 -11.52 6.75 -37.73
CA SER A 24 -11.36 5.60 -38.64
C SER A 24 -12.67 5.21 -39.32
N GLU A 25 -13.77 5.15 -38.57
CA GLU A 25 -15.12 4.88 -39.12
C GLU A 25 -15.57 6.00 -40.10
N ARG A 26 -15.27 7.25 -39.77
CA ARG A 26 -15.56 8.40 -40.65
C ARG A 26 -14.80 8.36 -41.96
N VAL A 27 -13.48 8.07 -41.91
CA VAL A 27 -12.66 7.93 -43.12
C VAL A 27 -13.17 6.79 -44.00
N PHE A 28 -13.49 5.66 -43.38
CA PHE A 28 -14.07 4.50 -44.08
C PHE A 28 -15.37 4.85 -44.79
N LEU A 29 -16.30 5.59 -44.17
CA LEU A 29 -17.53 6.06 -44.77
C LEU A 29 -17.31 6.97 -45.99
N ILE A 30 -16.36 7.91 -45.88
CA ILE A 30 -16.01 8.82 -46.96
C ILE A 30 -15.45 8.04 -48.15
N GLU A 31 -14.59 7.06 -47.91
CA GLU A 31 -13.99 6.22 -48.95
C GLU A 31 -15.03 5.36 -49.65
N ALA A 32 -15.98 4.83 -48.90
CA ALA A 32 -17.12 4.06 -49.41
C ALA A 32 -18.04 4.93 -50.26
N LEU A 33 -18.36 6.15 -49.85
CA LEU A 33 -19.14 7.11 -50.67
C LEU A 33 -18.44 7.46 -51.96
N ASN A 34 -17.10 7.65 -51.94
CA ASN A 34 -16.29 7.88 -53.12
C ASN A 34 -16.39 6.72 -54.10
N THR A 35 -16.22 5.50 -53.61
CA THR A 35 -16.29 4.29 -54.44
C THR A 35 -17.67 4.12 -55.08
N LEU A 36 -18.73 4.32 -54.30
CA LEU A 36 -20.09 4.32 -54.82
C LEU A 36 -20.31 5.40 -55.88
N SER A 37 -19.82 6.60 -55.67
CA SER A 37 -19.96 7.70 -56.62
C SER A 37 -19.23 7.44 -57.94
N GLN A 38 -18.09 6.77 -57.91
CA GLN A 38 -17.30 6.40 -59.11
C GLN A 38 -18.01 5.26 -59.86
N THR A 39 -18.51 4.26 -59.16
CA THR A 39 -19.26 3.15 -59.75
C THR A 39 -20.58 3.64 -60.40
N ALA A 40 -21.26 4.55 -59.71
CA ALA A 40 -22.51 5.16 -60.19
C ALA A 40 -22.31 6.00 -61.50
N LYS A 41 -21.14 6.54 -61.75
CA LYS A 41 -20.80 7.24 -63.01
C LYS A 41 -20.71 6.28 -64.21
N GLN A 42 -20.47 5.00 -63.98
CA GLN A 42 -20.28 3.99 -65.04
C GLN A 42 -21.53 3.21 -65.39
N VAL A 43 -22.56 3.23 -64.56
CA VAL A 43 -23.78 2.42 -64.72
C VAL A 43 -25.01 3.33 -64.65
N SER A 44 -26.03 3.08 -65.48
CA SER A 44 -27.29 3.82 -65.47
C SER A 44 -28.08 3.57 -64.17
N PRO A 45 -28.74 4.60 -63.57
CA PRO A 45 -29.37 4.49 -62.24
C PRO A 45 -30.35 3.31 -62.06
N PRO A 46 -31.12 2.87 -63.08
CA PRO A 46 -32.03 1.73 -62.95
C PRO A 46 -31.32 0.39 -62.68
N ASP A 47 -30.05 0.27 -63.10
CA ASP A 47 -29.31 -0.99 -63.05
C ASP A 47 -28.54 -1.18 -61.75
N MET A 48 -28.41 -0.11 -60.94
CA MET A 48 -27.63 -0.14 -59.71
C MET A 48 -28.36 -0.56 -58.47
N VAL A 49 -29.64 -0.29 -58.33
CA VAL A 49 -30.38 -0.47 -57.05
C VAL A 49 -31.78 -0.96 -57.36
N GLY A 50 -31.92 -2.11 -58.00
CA GLY A 50 -33.17 -2.85 -58.00
C GLY A 50 -33.30 -3.66 -56.71
N PRO A 51 -34.51 -3.83 -56.14
CA PRO A 51 -34.71 -4.69 -54.97
C PRO A 51 -34.36 -6.16 -55.21
N TYR A 52 -33.99 -6.52 -56.45
CA TYR A 52 -33.58 -7.83 -56.89
C TYR A 52 -32.39 -7.71 -57.84
N LEU A 53 -31.17 -7.83 -57.36
CA LEU A 53 -30.12 -8.39 -58.17
C LEU A 53 -30.52 -9.83 -58.50
N SER A 54 -31.16 -10.04 -59.66
CA SER A 54 -31.41 -11.38 -60.13
C SER A 54 -30.07 -12.05 -60.36
N LYS A 55 -29.96 -13.33 -59.94
CA LYS A 55 -28.73 -14.14 -60.03
C LYS A 55 -28.16 -14.32 -61.43
N GLU A 56 -28.66 -13.65 -62.46
CA GLU A 56 -28.27 -13.83 -63.85
C GLU A 56 -27.42 -12.69 -64.45
N GLU A 57 -27.19 -11.57 -63.72
CA GLU A 57 -26.34 -10.49 -64.23
C GLU A 57 -24.97 -10.43 -63.46
N GLU A 58 -24.23 -11.50 -63.52
CA GLU A 58 -22.95 -11.73 -62.84
C GLU A 58 -21.76 -11.07 -63.55
N LYS A 59 -21.93 -10.02 -64.43
CA LYS A 59 -20.84 -9.51 -65.25
C LYS A 59 -20.24 -8.14 -64.87
N GLN A 60 -20.78 -7.41 -63.92
CA GLN A 60 -20.14 -6.23 -63.33
C GLN A 60 -20.49 -6.14 -61.85
N THR A 61 -19.97 -7.05 -61.04
CA THR A 61 -20.15 -6.97 -59.62
C THR A 61 -19.31 -5.84 -59.06
N PRO A 62 -19.88 -4.89 -58.29
CA PRO A 62 -19.08 -3.96 -57.47
C PRO A 62 -18.18 -4.77 -56.52
N ASP A 63 -17.02 -4.22 -56.14
CA ASP A 63 -16.11 -4.84 -55.21
C ASP A 63 -16.84 -5.37 -53.94
N LEU A 64 -16.43 -6.54 -53.44
CA LEU A 64 -17.05 -7.22 -52.34
C LEU A 64 -17.19 -6.32 -51.10
N ASP A 65 -16.22 -5.41 -50.91
CA ASP A 65 -16.19 -4.45 -49.79
C ASP A 65 -17.28 -3.40 -49.93
N THR A 66 -17.55 -2.95 -51.15
CA THR A 66 -18.64 -1.99 -51.49
C THR A 66 -20.01 -2.65 -51.28
N LEU A 67 -20.18 -3.92 -51.66
CA LEU A 67 -21.41 -4.68 -51.44
C LEU A 67 -21.64 -4.95 -49.96
N SER A 68 -20.59 -5.27 -49.20
CA SER A 68 -20.71 -5.48 -47.75
C SER A 68 -21.13 -4.21 -47.03
N LEU A 69 -20.68 -3.05 -47.51
CA LEU A 69 -21.09 -1.75 -46.97
C LEU A 69 -22.54 -1.44 -47.26
N ILE A 70 -23.03 -1.70 -48.53
CA ILE A 70 -24.40 -1.50 -48.94
C ILE A 70 -25.34 -2.40 -48.12
N TYR A 71 -24.98 -3.66 -47.91
CA TYR A 71 -25.79 -4.59 -47.11
C TYR A 71 -25.77 -4.37 -45.63
N SER A 72 -24.70 -3.75 -45.10
CA SER A 72 -24.58 -3.46 -43.66
C SER A 72 -25.23 -2.14 -43.27
N ASN A 73 -25.28 -1.17 -44.16
CA ASN A 73 -25.90 0.15 -43.94
C ASN A 73 -26.88 0.47 -45.06
N PRO A 74 -28.10 0.91 -44.76
CA PRO A 74 -29.05 1.32 -45.79
C PRO A 74 -28.49 2.46 -46.62
N VAL A 75 -28.51 2.29 -47.93
CA VAL A 75 -28.11 3.30 -48.91
C VAL A 75 -29.36 3.76 -49.66
N CYS A 76 -29.56 5.07 -49.75
CA CYS A 76 -30.63 5.70 -50.50
C CYS A 76 -30.02 6.56 -51.60
N ILE A 77 -30.63 6.46 -52.79
CA ILE A 77 -30.26 7.29 -53.94
C ILE A 77 -31.52 8.04 -54.37
N VAL A 78 -31.42 9.35 -54.38
CA VAL A 78 -32.53 10.23 -54.87
C VAL A 78 -32.07 10.92 -56.14
N THR A 79 -32.75 10.69 -57.23
CA THR A 79 -32.52 11.37 -58.49
C THR A 79 -33.40 12.62 -58.61
N PHE A 80 -32.87 13.66 -59.24
CA PHE A 80 -33.52 14.97 -59.41
C PHE A 80 -33.62 15.33 -60.89
N ASP A 81 -34.80 15.83 -61.28
CA ASP A 81 -34.99 16.49 -62.56
C ASP A 81 -35.39 17.96 -62.31
N ASN A 82 -34.60 18.87 -62.81
CA ASN A 82 -34.80 20.34 -62.66
C ASN A 82 -35.09 20.79 -61.20
N GLY A 83 -34.48 20.11 -60.21
CA GLY A 83 -34.61 20.46 -58.79
C GLY A 83 -35.78 19.80 -58.06
N THR A 84 -36.57 18.97 -58.77
CA THR A 84 -37.63 18.17 -58.16
C THR A 84 -37.16 16.71 -58.00
N PRO A 85 -37.38 16.05 -56.85
CA PRO A 85 -37.06 14.65 -56.66
C PRO A 85 -37.91 13.79 -57.63
N LEU A 86 -37.21 13.01 -58.49
CA LEU A 86 -37.83 12.18 -59.51
C LEU A 86 -38.09 10.75 -59.00
N GLN A 87 -37.07 10.12 -58.49
CA GLN A 87 -37.14 8.72 -58.00
C GLN A 87 -36.25 8.54 -56.78
N VAL A 88 -36.67 7.65 -55.85
CA VAL A 88 -35.93 7.24 -54.67
C VAL A 88 -35.69 5.74 -54.77
N TYR A 89 -34.40 5.38 -54.70
CA TYR A 89 -33.95 3.99 -54.61
C TYR A 89 -33.35 3.77 -53.21
N ALA A 90 -33.77 2.72 -52.52
CA ALA A 90 -33.21 2.39 -51.20
C ALA A 90 -32.92 0.90 -51.07
N SER A 91 -31.83 0.54 -50.43
CA SER A 91 -31.45 -0.85 -50.20
C SER A 91 -32.31 -1.52 -49.12
N ASP A 92 -32.96 -0.76 -48.23
CA ASP A 92 -33.86 -1.24 -47.19
C ASP A 92 -34.99 -0.22 -47.01
N LEU A 93 -36.13 -0.49 -47.70
CA LEU A 93 -37.30 0.39 -47.68
C LEU A 93 -38.18 0.23 -46.43
N GLU A 94 -38.03 -0.89 -45.68
CA GLU A 94 -38.92 -1.14 -44.53
C GLU A 94 -38.53 -0.30 -43.30
N HIS A 95 -37.30 0.13 -43.22
CA HIS A 95 -36.76 0.81 -42.03
C HIS A 95 -36.37 2.28 -42.28
N VAL A 96 -36.63 2.82 -43.46
CA VAL A 96 -36.23 4.18 -43.87
C VAL A 96 -37.48 5.05 -44.05
N ASP A 97 -37.55 6.16 -43.34
CA ASP A 97 -38.59 7.19 -43.60
C ASP A 97 -38.23 7.95 -44.89
N ILE A 98 -38.95 7.65 -45.96
CA ILE A 98 -38.77 8.20 -47.28
C ILE A 98 -38.89 9.74 -47.29
N ASN A 99 -39.79 10.32 -46.49
CA ASN A 99 -39.94 11.76 -46.40
C ASN A 99 -38.68 12.43 -45.85
N SER A 100 -38.10 11.86 -44.76
CA SER A 100 -36.81 12.31 -44.22
C SER A 100 -35.68 12.23 -45.23
N VAL A 101 -35.66 11.14 -46.03
CA VAL A 101 -34.63 10.96 -47.08
C VAL A 101 -34.76 12.03 -48.16
N ILE A 102 -35.99 12.32 -48.63
CA ILE A 102 -36.25 13.34 -49.64
C ILE A 102 -35.90 14.73 -49.11
N ASP A 103 -36.24 15.05 -47.89
CA ASP A 103 -35.93 16.36 -47.28
C ASP A 103 -34.40 16.56 -47.14
N GLN A 104 -33.69 15.54 -46.69
CA GLN A 104 -32.23 15.54 -46.64
C GLN A 104 -31.60 15.64 -48.02
N ALA A 105 -32.08 14.86 -48.99
CA ALA A 105 -31.60 14.92 -50.33
C ALA A 105 -31.80 16.30 -50.97
N ASN A 106 -32.95 16.92 -50.75
CA ASN A 106 -33.25 18.29 -51.22
C ASN A 106 -32.28 19.31 -50.61
N LEU A 107 -32.00 19.19 -49.31
CA LEU A 107 -31.06 20.06 -48.61
C LEU A 107 -29.64 19.93 -49.23
N ILE A 108 -29.17 18.70 -49.45
CA ILE A 108 -27.85 18.43 -50.05
C ILE A 108 -27.82 18.92 -51.53
N TYR A 109 -28.89 18.66 -52.27
CA TYR A 109 -28.97 19.10 -53.67
C TYR A 109 -28.87 20.62 -53.81
N GLN A 110 -29.39 21.39 -52.87
CA GLN A 110 -29.36 22.84 -52.86
C GLN A 110 -28.05 23.41 -52.38
N THR A 111 -27.37 22.74 -51.46
CA THR A 111 -26.22 23.28 -50.73
C THR A 111 -24.86 22.70 -51.15
N ALA A 112 -24.80 21.47 -51.66
CA ALA A 112 -23.57 20.81 -52.03
C ALA A 112 -23.17 21.03 -53.51
N HIS A 113 -21.89 21.26 -53.77
CA HIS A 113 -21.34 21.20 -55.10
C HIS A 113 -21.12 19.75 -55.55
N LEU A 114 -21.10 19.52 -56.85
CA LEU A 114 -20.91 18.19 -57.45
C LEU A 114 -19.65 17.51 -56.91
N GLY A 115 -19.79 16.38 -56.23
CA GLY A 115 -18.67 15.60 -55.66
C GLY A 115 -18.23 16.03 -54.26
N GLU A 116 -18.87 17.02 -53.62
CA GLU A 116 -18.62 17.38 -52.25
C GLU A 116 -19.46 16.51 -51.28
N TYR A 117 -18.89 16.21 -50.14
CA TYR A 117 -19.56 15.51 -49.05
C TYR A 117 -20.20 16.52 -48.10
N SER A 118 -21.49 16.37 -47.86
CA SER A 118 -22.15 17.06 -46.79
C SER A 118 -22.41 16.06 -45.67
N ILE A 119 -21.69 16.21 -44.55
CA ILE A 119 -21.98 15.44 -43.32
C ILE A 119 -23.11 16.17 -42.61
N GLY A 120 -24.34 15.71 -42.81
CA GLY A 120 -25.50 16.23 -42.11
C GLY A 120 -25.54 15.74 -40.66
N ASN A 121 -25.94 16.61 -39.71
CA ASN A 121 -26.13 16.26 -38.30
C ASN A 121 -27.26 15.29 -38.02
N LEU A 122 -27.93 14.78 -39.02
CA LEU A 122 -29.13 13.95 -38.90
C LEU A 122 -29.03 12.70 -39.79
N TYR A 123 -28.84 11.56 -39.25
CA TYR A 123 -29.08 10.22 -39.74
C TYR A 123 -28.43 9.76 -41.08
N PHE A 124 -27.99 10.65 -41.98
CA PHE A 124 -27.44 10.29 -43.29
C PHE A 124 -26.22 11.15 -43.64
N ASP A 125 -25.16 10.50 -44.09
CA ASP A 125 -24.07 11.17 -44.81
C ASP A 125 -24.32 11.03 -46.29
N GLY A 126 -24.13 12.10 -47.06
CA GLY A 126 -24.48 12.09 -48.46
C GLY A 126 -23.54 12.84 -49.38
N THR A 127 -23.54 12.46 -50.62
CA THR A 127 -22.82 13.17 -51.71
C THR A 127 -23.77 13.42 -52.88
N CYS A 128 -23.54 14.49 -53.60
CA CYS A 128 -24.30 14.85 -54.80
C CYS A 128 -23.46 14.70 -56.05
N TRP A 129 -23.97 14.07 -57.09
CA TRP A 129 -23.36 13.97 -58.40
C TRP A 129 -24.31 14.14 -59.54
N GLN A 130 -23.82 14.47 -60.73
CA GLN A 130 -24.61 14.61 -61.91
C GLN A 130 -24.52 13.36 -62.80
N LEU A 131 -25.65 12.75 -63.09
CA LEU A 131 -25.81 11.63 -64.01
C LEU A 131 -26.40 12.15 -65.32
N THR A 132 -25.66 12.11 -66.40
CA THR A 132 -26.05 12.53 -67.77
C THR A 132 -26.91 13.80 -67.89
N LYS A 133 -28.18 13.77 -67.58
CA LYS A 133 -29.09 14.92 -67.54
C LYS A 133 -29.74 15.16 -66.17
N THR A 134 -29.47 14.33 -65.19
CA THR A 134 -30.05 14.40 -63.87
C THR A 134 -28.96 14.49 -62.82
N LYS A 135 -29.26 15.14 -61.70
CA LYS A 135 -28.42 15.08 -60.50
C LYS A 135 -28.94 13.98 -59.59
N ALA A 136 -28.07 13.33 -58.89
CA ALA A 136 -28.45 12.36 -57.89
C ALA A 136 -27.73 12.58 -56.55
N VAL A 137 -28.39 12.33 -55.46
CA VAL A 137 -27.83 12.41 -54.11
C VAL A 137 -27.82 11.00 -53.52
N ILE A 138 -26.63 10.58 -53.09
CA ILE A 138 -26.47 9.32 -52.32
C ILE A 138 -26.47 9.66 -50.84
N LEU A 139 -27.24 8.91 -50.09
CA LEU A 139 -27.35 9.01 -48.64
C LEU A 139 -27.04 7.63 -48.02
N ILE A 140 -26.22 7.60 -46.98
CA ILE A 140 -25.96 6.38 -46.20
C ILE A 140 -26.48 6.61 -44.79
N ASP A 141 -27.23 5.62 -44.27
CA ASP A 141 -27.71 5.65 -42.87
C ASP A 141 -26.57 5.34 -41.90
N THR A 142 -26.25 6.29 -41.09
CA THR A 142 -25.18 6.19 -40.07
C THR A 142 -25.68 5.79 -38.68
N ILE A 143 -27.00 5.59 -38.48
CA ILE A 143 -27.60 5.28 -37.18
C ILE A 143 -26.95 4.04 -36.53
N LYS A 144 -26.73 2.98 -37.31
CA LYS A 144 -26.14 1.73 -36.80
C LYS A 144 -24.70 1.97 -36.33
N ILE A 145 -23.94 2.78 -37.06
CA ILE A 145 -22.56 3.14 -36.73
C ILE A 145 -22.53 3.98 -35.44
N GLN A 146 -23.37 5.02 -35.40
CA GLN A 146 -23.44 5.88 -34.19
C GLN A 146 -23.86 5.09 -32.94
N LYS A 147 -24.87 4.18 -33.05
CA LYS A 147 -25.25 3.31 -31.93
C LYS A 147 -24.12 2.36 -31.49
N ARG A 148 -23.32 1.86 -32.44
CA ARG A 148 -22.18 1.00 -32.17
C ARG A 148 -21.07 1.78 -31.44
N LEU A 149 -20.71 2.96 -31.94
CA LEU A 149 -19.74 3.86 -31.32
C LEU A 149 -20.20 4.27 -29.92
N PHE A 150 -21.43 4.68 -29.75
CA PHE A 150 -21.99 5.06 -28.46
C PHE A 150 -21.94 3.91 -27.44
N ARG A 151 -22.30 2.68 -27.85
CA ARG A 151 -22.21 1.50 -27.00
C ARG A 151 -20.74 1.21 -26.59
N ARG A 152 -19.79 1.35 -27.52
CA ARG A 152 -18.36 1.19 -27.22
C ARG A 152 -17.86 2.27 -26.26
N MET A 153 -18.26 3.52 -26.46
CA MET A 153 -17.91 4.63 -25.54
C MET A 153 -18.41 4.37 -24.12
N ILE A 154 -19.66 3.92 -23.96
CA ILE A 154 -20.18 3.55 -22.64
C ILE A 154 -19.39 2.38 -22.06
N GLY A 155 -19.12 1.34 -22.85
CA GLY A 155 -18.32 0.19 -22.39
C GLY A 155 -16.93 0.59 -21.92
N SER A 156 -16.21 1.42 -22.68
CA SER A 156 -14.88 1.92 -22.30
C SER A 156 -14.93 2.81 -21.07
N ALA A 157 -15.95 3.66 -20.93
CA ALA A 157 -16.13 4.50 -19.74
C ALA A 157 -16.37 3.67 -18.47
N LEU A 158 -17.21 2.63 -18.57
CA LEU A 158 -17.46 1.72 -17.44
C LEU A 158 -16.20 0.95 -17.03
N LEU A 159 -15.40 0.48 -17.99
CA LEU A 159 -14.13 -0.18 -17.72
C LEU A 159 -13.13 0.79 -17.06
N ALA A 160 -13.05 2.03 -17.54
CA ALA A 160 -12.19 3.06 -16.95
C ALA A 160 -12.59 3.35 -15.49
N CYS A 161 -13.90 3.55 -15.23
CA CYS A 161 -14.41 3.74 -13.86
C CYS A 161 -14.13 2.53 -12.96
N GLY A 162 -14.30 1.31 -13.46
CA GLY A 162 -13.97 0.09 -12.72
C GLY A 162 -12.50 0.01 -12.34
N PHE A 163 -11.62 0.32 -13.27
CA PHE A 163 -10.18 0.36 -13.04
C PHE A 163 -9.78 1.42 -12.00
N GLU A 164 -10.37 2.61 -12.08
CA GLU A 164 -10.17 3.70 -11.12
C GLU A 164 -10.56 3.29 -9.69
N ILE A 165 -11.73 2.64 -9.54
CA ILE A 165 -12.18 2.17 -8.23
C ILE A 165 -11.21 1.13 -7.66
N ILE A 166 -10.77 0.18 -8.46
CA ILE A 166 -9.80 -0.84 -8.04
C ILE A 166 -8.48 -0.19 -7.62
N LEU A 167 -7.96 0.73 -8.42
CA LEU A 167 -6.73 1.46 -8.12
C LEU A 167 -6.84 2.26 -6.83
N TYR A 168 -7.98 2.94 -6.61
CA TYR A 168 -8.24 3.66 -5.37
C TYR A 168 -8.22 2.73 -4.16
N LEU A 169 -8.87 1.57 -4.24
CA LEU A 169 -8.89 0.60 -3.14
C LEU A 169 -7.50 0.05 -2.82
N ILE A 170 -6.70 -0.25 -3.86
CA ILE A 170 -5.31 -0.70 -3.70
C ILE A 170 -4.47 0.40 -3.03
N CYS A 171 -4.52 1.63 -3.54
CA CYS A 171 -3.79 2.76 -2.96
C CYS A 171 -4.19 2.99 -1.50
N ARG A 172 -5.48 2.96 -1.18
CA ARG A 172 -5.98 3.11 0.20
C ARG A 172 -5.45 2.01 1.11
N ALA A 173 -5.46 0.75 0.66
CA ALA A 173 -4.95 -0.38 1.44
C ALA A 173 -3.44 -0.28 1.69
N VAL A 174 -2.66 0.09 0.66
CA VAL A 174 -1.21 0.28 0.76
C VAL A 174 -0.88 1.43 1.71
N VAL A 175 -1.52 2.58 1.54
CA VAL A 175 -1.30 3.76 2.39
C VAL A 175 -1.65 3.46 3.85
N ALA A 176 -2.79 2.81 4.11
CA ALA A 176 -3.18 2.43 5.47
C ALA A 176 -2.15 1.49 6.11
N ARG A 177 -1.64 0.52 5.33
CA ARG A 177 -0.64 -0.45 5.81
C ARG A 177 0.74 0.17 6.05
N MET A 178 1.10 1.19 5.30
CA MET A 178 2.38 1.91 5.47
C MET A 178 2.33 2.96 6.59
N ILE A 179 1.21 3.65 6.77
CA ILE A 179 1.10 4.72 7.77
C ILE A 179 0.89 4.18 9.19
N ALA A 180 0.13 3.11 9.36
CA ALA A 180 -0.16 2.54 10.69
C ALA A 180 1.09 2.23 11.54
N PRO A 181 2.18 1.61 11.02
CA PRO A 181 3.40 1.40 11.82
C PRO A 181 4.12 2.71 12.16
N ILE A 182 4.09 3.71 11.28
CA ILE A 182 4.70 5.02 11.53
C ILE A 182 3.96 5.74 12.66
N GLU A 183 2.64 5.73 12.63
CA GLU A 183 1.79 6.36 13.66
C GLU A 183 2.00 5.71 15.04
N THR A 184 2.10 4.39 15.07
CA THR A 184 2.44 3.65 16.31
C THR A 184 3.84 3.96 16.81
N ALA A 185 4.83 4.08 15.93
CA ALA A 185 6.19 4.47 16.30
C ALA A 185 6.24 5.89 16.89
N PHE A 186 5.54 6.85 16.26
CA PHE A 186 5.43 8.22 16.78
C PHE A 186 4.72 8.29 18.14
N LYS A 187 3.63 7.52 18.33
CA LYS A 187 2.95 7.46 19.63
C LYS A 187 3.87 6.93 20.73
N LYS A 188 4.59 5.82 20.44
CA LYS A 188 5.57 5.26 21.38
C LYS A 188 6.70 6.23 21.70
N GLN A 189 7.21 6.97 20.70
CA GLN A 189 8.25 7.97 20.90
C GLN A 189 7.78 9.15 21.75
N ARG A 190 6.55 9.66 21.51
CA ARG A 190 5.97 10.74 22.35
C ARG A 190 5.76 10.27 23.78
N GLN A 191 5.25 9.06 23.99
CA GLN A 191 5.08 8.49 25.32
C GLN A 191 6.42 8.37 26.02
N PHE A 192 7.45 7.86 25.35
CA PHE A 192 8.81 7.76 25.90
C PHE A 192 9.35 9.11 26.37
N ILE A 193 9.19 10.17 25.57
CA ILE A 193 9.65 11.53 25.95
C ILE A 193 8.86 12.05 27.18
N ALA A 194 7.55 11.80 27.23
CA ALA A 194 6.73 12.19 28.36
C ALA A 194 7.14 11.47 29.63
N ASP A 195 7.30 10.14 29.59
CA ASP A 195 7.70 9.31 30.71
C ASP A 195 9.09 9.66 31.21
N ALA A 196 10.09 9.83 30.30
CA ALA A 196 11.43 10.28 30.64
C ALA A 196 11.43 11.65 31.32
N SER A 197 10.60 12.59 30.83
CA SER A 197 10.46 13.91 31.42
C SER A 197 9.89 13.86 32.85
N HIS A 198 8.89 12.99 33.06
CA HIS A 198 8.31 12.75 34.39
C HIS A 198 9.29 12.12 35.36
N GLU A 199 10.04 11.10 34.93
CA GLU A 199 11.02 10.40 35.76
C GLU A 199 12.25 11.27 36.06
N LEU A 200 12.61 12.24 35.22
CA LEU A 200 13.66 13.22 35.47
C LEU A 200 13.19 14.38 36.37
N LYS A 201 11.95 14.79 36.29
CA LYS A 201 11.42 15.92 37.07
C LYS A 201 11.36 15.61 38.56
N THR A 202 11.05 14.36 38.95
CA THR A 202 10.91 13.92 40.32
C THR A 202 12.24 14.05 41.11
N PRO A 203 13.37 13.48 40.67
CA PRO A 203 14.66 13.62 41.38
C PRO A 203 15.13 15.07 41.43
N VAL A 204 14.95 15.86 40.38
CA VAL A 204 15.30 17.29 40.40
C VAL A 204 14.51 18.03 41.49
N ALA A 205 13.21 17.75 41.64
CA ALA A 205 12.40 18.38 42.68
C ALA A 205 12.86 17.95 44.11
N VAL A 206 13.25 16.68 44.28
CA VAL A 206 13.79 16.16 45.54
C VAL A 206 15.12 16.83 45.86
N ILE A 207 16.03 16.96 44.87
CA ILE A 207 17.33 17.65 45.05
C ILE A 207 17.08 19.11 45.48
N LEU A 208 16.19 19.84 44.79
CA LEU A 208 15.89 21.22 45.14
C LEU A 208 15.31 21.36 46.55
N ALA A 209 14.34 20.51 46.91
CA ALA A 209 13.77 20.53 48.28
C ALA A 209 14.80 20.24 49.38
N ASN A 210 15.71 19.27 49.17
CA ASN A 210 16.75 18.98 50.11
C ASN A 210 17.80 20.11 50.18
N ALA A 211 18.10 20.79 49.06
CA ALA A 211 19.00 21.94 49.03
C ALA A 211 18.40 23.14 49.81
N GLU A 212 17.10 23.41 49.67
CA GLU A 212 16.39 24.42 50.45
C GLU A 212 16.36 24.08 51.93
N ALA A 213 16.10 22.84 52.30
CA ALA A 213 16.14 22.38 53.70
C ALA A 213 17.53 22.51 54.29
N MET A 214 18.57 22.17 53.55
CA MET A 214 19.98 22.32 53.98
C MET A 214 20.34 23.79 54.24
N GLN A 215 19.83 24.73 53.46
CA GLN A 215 20.02 26.17 53.69
C GLN A 215 19.33 26.68 54.97
N GLN A 216 18.23 26.02 55.40
CA GLN A 216 17.50 26.42 56.59
C GLN A 216 18.08 25.90 57.90
N ASP A 217 18.46 24.61 57.96
CA ASP A 217 18.87 23.96 59.20
C ASP A 217 20.35 23.45 59.21
N GLY A 218 21.03 23.48 58.07
CA GLY A 218 22.43 23.08 57.94
C GLY A 218 22.69 21.58 58.19
N ASN A 219 21.67 20.73 58.21
CA ASN A 219 21.83 19.33 58.55
C ASN A 219 22.50 18.53 57.44
N PRO A 220 23.64 17.84 57.69
CA PRO A 220 24.36 17.06 56.67
C PRO A 220 23.55 15.96 55.99
N LYS A 221 22.45 15.51 56.61
CA LYS A 221 21.55 14.51 56.05
C LYS A 221 20.98 14.92 54.69
N TRP A 222 20.73 16.22 54.52
CA TRP A 222 20.21 16.72 53.23
C TRP A 222 21.23 16.61 52.11
N LEU A 223 22.52 16.76 52.42
CA LEU A 223 23.59 16.57 51.42
C LEU A 223 23.65 15.11 50.96
N THR A 224 23.57 14.16 51.88
CA THR A 224 23.53 12.73 51.54
C THR A 224 22.35 12.39 50.65
N ASN A 225 21.13 12.93 50.95
CA ASN A 225 19.96 12.74 50.13
C ASN A 225 20.16 13.32 48.71
N ILE A 226 20.81 14.50 48.59
CA ILE A 226 21.12 15.12 47.28
C ILE A 226 22.08 14.25 46.49
N GLU A 227 23.13 13.73 47.12
CA GLU A 227 24.11 12.85 46.48
C GLU A 227 23.47 11.55 46.00
N GLU A 228 22.66 10.89 46.84
CA GLU A 228 21.92 9.68 46.45
C GLU A 228 20.99 9.92 45.24
N GLU A 229 20.28 11.04 45.23
CA GLU A 229 19.36 11.35 44.18
C GLU A 229 20.09 11.74 42.88
N ALA A 230 21.22 12.42 42.96
CA ALA A 230 22.09 12.71 41.83
C ALA A 230 22.66 11.42 41.19
N VAL A 231 23.10 10.46 42.03
CA VAL A 231 23.54 9.12 41.56
C VAL A 231 22.40 8.38 40.85
N ARG A 232 21.20 8.42 41.41
CA ARG A 232 20.00 7.83 40.75
C ARG A 232 19.74 8.47 39.41
N MET A 233 19.72 9.80 39.34
CA MET A 233 19.51 10.54 38.10
C MET A 233 20.52 10.18 37.04
N ASN A 234 21.79 10.05 37.38
CA ASN A 234 22.86 9.62 36.50
C ASN A 234 22.59 8.19 35.96
N GLY A 235 22.15 7.27 36.81
CA GLY A 235 21.74 5.91 36.42
C GLY A 235 20.59 5.92 35.40
N LEU A 236 19.56 6.80 35.60
CA LEU A 236 18.47 6.97 34.66
C LEU A 236 18.97 7.47 33.31
N ILE A 237 19.81 8.52 33.30
CA ILE A 237 20.36 9.10 32.07
C ILE A 237 21.15 8.04 31.31
N THR A 238 22.01 7.27 32.00
CA THR A 238 22.78 6.18 31.40
C THR A 238 21.89 5.14 30.78
N SER A 239 20.83 4.71 31.49
CA SER A 239 19.85 3.73 30.95
C SER A 239 19.09 4.26 29.72
N LEU A 240 18.76 5.57 29.68
CA LEU A 240 18.15 6.20 28.52
C LEU A 240 19.09 6.23 27.32
N LEU A 241 20.37 6.55 27.54
CA LEU A 241 21.40 6.53 26.49
C LEU A 241 21.66 5.12 25.96
N ASP A 242 21.70 4.11 26.84
CA ASP A 242 21.86 2.71 26.45
C ASP A 242 20.68 2.23 25.62
N LEU A 243 19.46 2.59 26.02
CA LEU A 243 18.27 2.28 25.24
C LEU A 243 18.33 2.93 23.85
N ALA A 244 18.64 4.22 23.78
CA ALA A 244 18.75 4.94 22.51
C ALA A 244 19.83 4.33 21.59
N ARG A 245 20.97 3.93 22.15
CA ARG A 245 22.04 3.25 21.40
C ARG A 245 21.60 1.87 20.90
N SER A 246 20.95 1.08 21.74
CA SER A 246 20.51 -0.28 21.37
C SER A 246 19.46 -0.28 20.26
N GLU A 247 18.73 0.83 20.07
CA GLU A 247 17.71 1.00 19.04
C GLU A 247 18.25 1.53 17.70
N GLN A 248 19.38 2.23 17.72
CA GLN A 248 19.94 2.88 16.51
C GLN A 248 21.10 2.12 15.87
N ALA A 249 21.81 1.30 16.60
CA ALA A 249 23.00 0.62 16.10
C ALA A 249 22.70 -0.79 15.60
N GLU A 250 23.04 -1.09 14.35
CA GLU A 250 23.24 -2.48 13.95
C GLU A 250 24.51 -3.00 14.61
N PRO A 251 24.43 -3.98 15.53
CA PRO A 251 25.60 -4.48 16.23
C PRO A 251 26.56 -5.19 15.26
N GLN A 252 27.84 -4.97 15.42
CA GLN A 252 28.84 -5.79 14.74
C GLN A 252 28.84 -7.19 15.39
N LEU A 253 28.24 -8.15 14.69
CA LEU A 253 28.10 -9.50 15.18
C LEU A 253 29.38 -10.29 14.93
N GLU A 254 29.99 -10.81 16.00
CA GLU A 254 31.14 -11.70 15.99
C GLU A 254 30.82 -13.01 16.76
N PRO A 255 31.55 -14.10 16.54
CA PRO A 255 31.39 -15.31 17.34
C PRO A 255 31.78 -15.08 18.80
N VAL A 256 30.82 -15.15 19.71
CA VAL A 256 30.99 -14.91 21.15
C VAL A 256 30.73 -16.19 21.93
N ASN A 257 31.64 -16.54 22.82
CA ASN A 257 31.42 -17.63 23.76
C ASN A 257 30.49 -17.18 24.90
N LEU A 258 29.21 -17.57 24.76
CA LEU A 258 28.15 -17.16 25.69
C LEU A 258 28.29 -17.85 27.05
N SER A 259 28.82 -19.10 27.09
CA SER A 259 29.06 -19.81 28.35
C SER A 259 30.00 -19.01 29.26
N ARG A 260 31.14 -18.56 28.74
CA ARG A 260 32.09 -17.75 29.49
C ARG A 260 31.52 -16.41 29.93
N LEU A 261 30.71 -15.77 29.12
CA LEU A 261 30.05 -14.51 29.49
C LEU A 261 29.08 -14.72 30.65
N LEU A 262 28.28 -15.78 30.58
CA LEU A 262 27.26 -16.08 31.60
C LEU A 262 27.95 -16.45 32.93
N GLU A 263 28.92 -17.38 32.91
CA GLU A 263 29.71 -17.77 34.09
C GLU A 263 30.37 -16.55 34.76
N LYS A 264 31.01 -15.68 33.95
CA LYS A 264 31.61 -14.47 34.46
C LYS A 264 30.60 -13.53 35.14
N GLN A 265 29.41 -13.37 34.58
CA GLN A 265 28.38 -12.52 35.18
C GLN A 265 27.77 -13.15 36.44
N CYS A 266 27.59 -14.46 36.48
CA CYS A 266 27.18 -15.19 37.66
C CYS A 266 28.19 -14.96 38.82
N LEU A 267 29.48 -15.11 38.56
CA LEU A 267 30.56 -14.89 39.54
C LEU A 267 30.58 -13.42 40.05
N ILE A 268 30.39 -12.43 39.15
CA ILE A 268 30.38 -11.01 39.56
C ILE A 268 29.19 -10.73 40.51
N MET A 269 28.06 -11.37 40.28
CA MET A 269 26.83 -11.14 41.03
C MET A 269 26.70 -12.03 42.28
N GLU A 270 27.62 -12.97 42.51
CA GLU A 270 27.58 -13.92 43.62
C GLU A 270 27.57 -13.22 45.00
N ALA A 271 28.36 -12.15 45.17
CA ALA A 271 28.35 -11.36 46.39
C ALA A 271 27.00 -10.75 46.71
N ALA A 272 26.28 -10.20 45.69
CA ALA A 272 24.98 -9.61 45.86
C ALA A 272 23.89 -10.68 46.19
N MET A 273 24.06 -11.87 45.59
CA MET A 273 23.18 -13.02 45.91
C MET A 273 23.41 -13.50 47.38
N PHE A 274 24.67 -13.55 47.78
CA PHE A 274 25.02 -13.94 49.15
C PHE A 274 24.45 -12.97 50.19
N GLU A 275 24.58 -11.67 49.97
CA GLU A 275 23.98 -10.65 50.86
C GLU A 275 22.47 -10.78 51.00
N LYS A 276 21.80 -11.21 49.94
CA LYS A 276 20.34 -11.45 49.94
C LYS A 276 19.94 -12.88 50.31
N HIS A 277 20.87 -13.71 50.77
CA HIS A 277 20.68 -15.10 51.11
C HIS A 277 20.04 -15.94 50.00
N LEU A 278 20.47 -15.70 48.76
CA LEU A 278 19.97 -16.43 47.58
C LEU A 278 20.95 -17.53 47.19
N GLU A 279 20.41 -18.70 46.80
CA GLU A 279 21.20 -19.80 46.24
C GLU A 279 21.31 -19.64 44.74
N LEU A 280 22.53 -19.65 44.20
CA LEU A 280 22.79 -19.69 42.75
C LEU A 280 22.94 -21.15 42.30
N VAL A 281 22.18 -21.52 41.25
CA VAL A 281 22.25 -22.83 40.60
C VAL A 281 22.59 -22.64 39.14
N GLU A 282 23.69 -23.23 38.69
CA GLU A 282 24.20 -23.09 37.33
C GLU A 282 24.06 -24.41 36.54
N HIS A 283 23.46 -24.32 35.35
CA HIS A 283 23.37 -25.39 34.36
C HIS A 283 23.83 -24.86 32.99
N ILE A 284 25.14 -24.62 32.89
CA ILE A 284 25.75 -23.95 31.74
C ILE A 284 26.50 -25.00 30.91
N GLU A 285 26.04 -25.21 29.67
CA GLU A 285 26.74 -26.05 28.70
C GLU A 285 28.04 -25.34 28.24
N GLU A 286 29.16 -26.07 28.22
CA GLU A 286 30.46 -25.53 27.86
C GLU A 286 30.57 -25.17 26.39
N ASP A 287 31.38 -24.12 26.08
CA ASP A 287 31.77 -23.65 24.74
C ASP A 287 30.58 -23.37 23.77
N VAL A 288 29.45 -22.94 24.32
CA VAL A 288 28.31 -22.49 23.52
C VAL A 288 28.60 -21.12 22.92
N LYS A 289 28.59 -21.04 21.58
CA LYS A 289 28.88 -19.80 20.84
C LYS A 289 27.64 -19.27 20.10
N VAL A 290 27.51 -17.95 20.08
CA VAL A 290 26.47 -17.22 19.35
C VAL A 290 27.10 -16.11 18.52
N MET A 291 26.40 -15.69 17.47
CA MET A 291 26.78 -14.46 16.76
C MET A 291 26.25 -13.26 17.53
N GLY A 292 27.13 -12.39 18.02
CA GLY A 292 26.73 -11.26 18.83
C GLY A 292 27.83 -10.27 19.13
N GLN A 293 27.48 -9.19 19.83
CA GLN A 293 28.42 -8.20 20.38
C GLN A 293 28.67 -8.50 21.87
N PRO A 294 29.90 -8.75 22.31
CA PRO A 294 30.17 -9.19 23.68
C PRO A 294 29.63 -8.24 24.74
N SER A 295 29.82 -6.93 24.57
CA SER A 295 29.36 -5.91 25.53
C SER A 295 27.85 -5.89 25.69
N SER A 296 27.11 -5.96 24.58
CA SER A 296 25.65 -5.96 24.58
C SER A 296 25.08 -7.24 25.19
N LEU A 297 25.65 -8.41 24.86
CA LEU A 297 25.22 -9.67 25.48
C LEU A 297 25.54 -9.73 26.97
N THR A 298 26.67 -9.19 27.39
CA THR A 298 27.03 -9.02 28.82
C THR A 298 25.99 -8.17 29.54
N GLN A 299 25.53 -7.08 28.92
CA GLN A 299 24.51 -6.20 29.48
C GLN A 299 23.16 -6.92 29.62
N VAL A 300 22.73 -7.72 28.62
CA VAL A 300 21.52 -8.53 28.71
C VAL A 300 21.60 -9.49 29.90
N ILE A 301 22.70 -10.21 30.04
CA ILE A 301 22.91 -11.17 31.14
C ILE A 301 22.85 -10.44 32.49
N ALA A 302 23.54 -9.32 32.60
CA ALA A 302 23.56 -8.52 33.84
C ALA A 302 22.15 -8.03 34.23
N ILE A 303 21.40 -7.50 33.29
CA ILE A 303 20.02 -7.05 33.51
C ILE A 303 19.11 -8.20 33.99
N LEU A 304 19.22 -9.37 33.35
CA LEU A 304 18.37 -10.51 33.71
C LEU A 304 18.73 -11.10 35.06
N ILE A 305 20.04 -11.20 35.40
CA ILE A 305 20.50 -11.68 36.72
C ILE A 305 20.11 -10.67 37.80
N ASP A 306 20.33 -9.36 37.58
CA ASP A 306 19.94 -8.31 38.53
C ASP A 306 18.40 -8.33 38.80
N ASN A 307 17.62 -8.53 37.75
CA ASN A 307 16.17 -8.69 37.92
C ASN A 307 15.80 -9.97 38.71
N ALA A 308 16.49 -11.07 38.45
CA ALA A 308 16.27 -12.32 39.18
C ALA A 308 16.65 -12.18 40.66
N ILE A 309 17.76 -11.52 41.00
CA ILE A 309 18.17 -11.24 42.37
C ILE A 309 17.15 -10.41 43.15
N GLU A 310 16.57 -9.40 42.49
CA GLU A 310 15.58 -8.50 43.11
C GLU A 310 14.26 -9.18 43.44
N HIS A 311 13.82 -10.05 42.56
CA HIS A 311 12.51 -10.69 42.70
C HIS A 311 12.56 -12.12 43.18
N SER A 312 13.75 -12.62 43.58
CA SER A 312 13.91 -13.97 44.13
C SER A 312 13.57 -14.04 45.63
N HIS A 313 12.94 -15.14 45.98
CA HIS A 313 12.68 -15.49 47.39
C HIS A 313 13.49 -16.74 47.83
N GLY A 314 14.56 -17.08 47.13
CA GLY A 314 15.39 -18.24 47.55
C GLY A 314 16.42 -18.66 46.53
N LYS A 315 16.03 -18.92 45.26
CA LYS A 315 16.96 -19.44 44.27
C LYS A 315 16.96 -18.62 43.01
N VAL A 316 18.15 -18.43 42.47
CA VAL A 316 18.42 -17.94 41.08
C VAL A 316 19.05 -19.07 40.30
N ILE A 317 18.52 -19.38 39.11
CA ILE A 317 18.95 -20.49 38.28
C ILE A 317 19.38 -19.92 36.91
N ALA A 318 20.63 -20.13 36.55
CA ALA A 318 21.19 -19.79 35.24
C ALA A 318 21.34 -21.05 34.39
N THR A 319 20.65 -21.12 33.26
CA THR A 319 20.69 -22.27 32.34
C THR A 319 21.10 -21.79 30.95
N LEU A 320 22.06 -22.49 30.33
CA LEU A 320 22.48 -22.28 28.95
C LEU A 320 22.61 -23.61 28.26
N ARG A 321 21.97 -23.75 27.10
CA ARG A 321 22.06 -24.96 26.30
C ARG A 321 21.94 -24.68 24.80
N ARG A 322 22.58 -25.48 23.99
CA ARG A 322 22.41 -25.47 22.54
C ARG A 322 21.27 -26.41 22.13
N GLN A 323 20.36 -25.90 21.31
CA GLN A 323 19.25 -26.66 20.71
C GLN A 323 19.31 -26.59 19.19
N GLY A 324 20.14 -27.47 18.61
CA GLY A 324 20.34 -27.47 17.16
C GLY A 324 21.01 -26.19 16.64
N LYS A 325 20.25 -25.38 15.90
CA LYS A 325 20.72 -24.09 15.35
C LYS A 325 20.46 -22.89 16.28
N GLU A 326 19.84 -23.11 17.41
CA GLU A 326 19.52 -22.09 18.39
C GLU A 326 20.25 -22.36 19.70
N VAL A 327 20.52 -21.29 20.42
CA VAL A 327 21.02 -21.30 21.78
C VAL A 327 19.96 -20.70 22.67
N VAL A 328 19.63 -21.41 23.73
CA VAL A 328 18.64 -20.97 24.73
C VAL A 328 19.37 -20.68 26.04
N MET A 329 19.32 -19.40 26.43
CA MET A 329 19.75 -18.92 27.73
C MET A 329 18.51 -18.64 28.60
N MET A 330 18.50 -19.10 29.82
CA MET A 330 17.38 -18.92 30.72
C MET A 330 17.89 -18.49 32.10
N ILE A 331 17.41 -17.35 32.58
CA ILE A 331 17.63 -16.87 33.94
C ILE A 331 16.31 -16.95 34.68
N SER A 332 16.28 -17.73 35.75
CA SER A 332 15.07 -18.03 36.48
C SER A 332 15.22 -17.66 37.95
N ASN A 333 14.14 -17.28 38.58
CA ASN A 333 14.07 -17.04 40.01
C ASN A 333 12.80 -17.63 40.61
N THR A 334 12.90 -18.09 41.89
CA THR A 334 11.74 -18.44 42.68
C THR A 334 11.12 -17.15 43.23
N GLY A 335 9.80 -16.98 43.12
CA GLY A 335 9.14 -15.76 43.58
C GLY A 335 7.68 -15.67 43.17
N VAL A 336 7.13 -14.46 43.26
CA VAL A 336 5.75 -14.20 42.86
C VAL A 336 5.65 -14.29 41.32
N PRO A 337 4.74 -15.12 40.78
CA PRO A 337 4.61 -15.25 39.34
C PRO A 337 4.05 -13.98 38.71
N ILE A 338 4.53 -13.64 37.52
CA ILE A 338 4.03 -12.52 36.73
C ILE A 338 2.67 -12.92 36.11
N PRO A 339 1.62 -12.11 36.30
CA PRO A 339 0.30 -12.35 35.70
C PRO A 339 0.40 -12.45 34.16
N PRO A 340 -0.39 -13.31 33.51
CA PRO A 340 -0.35 -13.50 32.06
C PRO A 340 -0.50 -12.20 31.27
N GLU A 341 -1.35 -11.28 31.72
CA GLU A 341 -1.61 -9.98 31.11
C GLU A 341 -0.44 -9.00 31.19
N GLU A 342 0.50 -9.22 32.12
CA GLU A 342 1.67 -8.38 32.31
C GLU A 342 2.92 -8.91 31.60
N ARG A 343 2.94 -10.18 31.18
CA ARG A 343 4.13 -10.84 30.62
C ARG A 343 4.72 -10.18 29.38
N GLU A 344 3.90 -9.55 28.58
CA GLU A 344 4.39 -8.76 27.42
C GLU A 344 4.75 -7.34 27.85
N ARG A 345 4.00 -6.77 28.79
CA ARG A 345 4.14 -5.39 29.24
C ARG A 345 5.41 -5.12 30.05
N ILE A 346 5.92 -6.13 30.76
CA ILE A 346 7.17 -5.98 31.53
C ILE A 346 8.38 -5.60 30.67
N PHE A 347 8.32 -5.80 29.37
CA PHE A 347 9.33 -5.39 28.40
C PHE A 347 9.06 -4.00 27.81
N GLU A 348 7.95 -3.33 28.17
CA GLU A 348 7.69 -1.95 27.77
C GLU A 348 8.54 -0.99 28.60
N ARG A 349 8.89 0.14 28.01
CA ARG A 349 9.70 1.17 28.67
C ARG A 349 8.93 1.76 29.85
N PHE A 350 9.61 1.98 30.98
CA PHE A 350 9.06 2.53 32.24
C PHE A 350 7.94 1.70 32.85
N TYR A 351 7.63 0.53 32.30
CA TYR A 351 6.60 -0.34 32.89
C TYR A 351 7.10 -0.99 34.18
N ARG A 352 6.26 -0.98 35.20
CA ARG A 352 6.49 -1.61 36.50
C ARG A 352 5.17 -2.24 36.98
N ALA A 353 5.23 -3.49 37.42
CA ALA A 353 4.09 -4.11 38.08
C ALA A 353 3.77 -3.38 39.43
N ASP A 354 2.51 -3.23 39.75
CA ASP A 354 2.05 -2.42 40.93
C ASP A 354 2.71 -2.80 42.23
N THR A 355 3.10 -4.07 42.41
CA THR A 355 3.75 -4.59 43.62
C THR A 355 5.20 -4.08 43.79
N SER A 356 5.84 -3.50 42.76
CA SER A 356 7.23 -3.05 42.78
C SER A 356 7.41 -1.53 42.97
N ARG A 357 6.38 -0.82 43.43
CA ARG A 357 6.37 0.65 43.66
C ARG A 357 7.32 1.16 44.72
N ASN A 358 8.14 0.30 45.37
CA ASN A 358 9.17 0.77 46.27
C ASN A 358 10.22 1.56 45.46
N ARG A 359 10.08 2.91 45.45
CA ARG A 359 10.99 3.86 44.82
C ARG A 359 12.43 3.75 45.36
N ALA A 360 12.62 3.07 46.47
CA ALA A 360 13.90 2.84 47.14
C ALA A 360 14.90 2.03 46.28
N SER A 361 14.44 1.21 45.31
CA SER A 361 15.32 0.33 44.54
C SER A 361 16.07 1.00 43.38
N GLY A 362 15.82 2.28 43.10
CA GLY A 362 16.55 3.02 42.05
C GLY A 362 16.32 2.53 40.59
N ARG A 363 15.36 1.64 40.37
CA ARG A 363 15.08 1.04 39.04
C ARG A 363 13.94 1.75 38.32
N TYR A 364 14.15 2.13 37.06
CA TYR A 364 13.24 2.96 36.28
C TYR A 364 12.34 2.18 35.31
N GLY A 365 12.38 0.83 35.36
CA GLY A 365 11.61 0.01 34.41
C GLY A 365 12.17 0.05 32.98
N LEU A 366 13.45 0.37 32.82
CA LEU A 366 14.13 0.41 31.51
C LEU A 366 14.97 -0.85 31.23
N GLY A 367 15.39 -1.60 32.25
CA GLY A 367 16.30 -2.73 32.09
C GLY A 367 15.76 -3.80 31.13
N LEU A 368 14.56 -4.32 31.37
CA LEU A 368 13.97 -5.35 30.50
C LEU A 368 13.69 -4.85 29.08
N ALA A 369 13.36 -3.57 28.92
CA ALA A 369 13.21 -2.94 27.60
C ALA A 369 14.56 -2.88 26.85
N ILE A 370 15.66 -2.55 27.54
CA ILE A 370 17.04 -2.58 26.99
C ILE A 370 17.41 -4.02 26.61
N ALA A 371 17.19 -4.99 27.51
CA ALA A 371 17.47 -6.39 27.22
C ALA A 371 16.73 -6.90 25.97
N LYS A 372 15.45 -6.54 25.83
CA LYS A 372 14.64 -6.87 24.65
C LYS A 372 15.21 -6.23 23.40
N SER A 373 15.50 -4.94 23.42
CA SER A 373 16.07 -4.20 22.28
C SER A 373 17.40 -4.84 21.81
N ILE A 374 18.30 -5.17 22.75
CA ILE A 374 19.56 -5.83 22.43
C ILE A 374 19.33 -7.22 21.85
N VAL A 375 18.47 -8.03 22.42
CA VAL A 375 18.19 -9.39 21.91
C VAL A 375 17.56 -9.32 20.52
N GLU A 376 16.65 -8.40 20.27
CA GLU A 376 16.02 -8.21 18.95
C GLU A 376 17.03 -7.71 17.89
N SER A 377 17.97 -6.81 18.26
CA SER A 377 19.04 -6.37 17.36
C SER A 377 20.04 -7.49 17.01
N HIS A 378 20.14 -8.52 17.85
CA HIS A 378 20.90 -9.75 17.60
C HIS A 378 20.06 -10.82 16.89
N HIS A 379 18.89 -10.46 16.33
CA HIS A 379 17.96 -11.37 15.66
C HIS A 379 17.46 -12.53 16.56
N GLY A 380 17.50 -12.32 17.88
CA GLY A 380 17.01 -13.24 18.88
C GLY A 380 15.58 -12.95 19.32
N LYS A 381 15.12 -13.69 20.30
CA LYS A 381 13.83 -13.51 20.96
C LYS A 381 13.99 -13.58 22.46
N ILE A 382 13.29 -12.71 23.19
CA ILE A 382 13.17 -12.77 24.64
C ILE A 382 11.71 -12.94 25.04
N ARG A 383 11.46 -13.78 26.03
CA ARG A 383 10.13 -14.00 26.60
C ARG A 383 10.24 -14.33 28.07
N VAL A 384 9.14 -14.23 28.79
CA VAL A 384 9.02 -14.69 30.17
C VAL A 384 8.06 -15.87 30.24
N ASP A 385 8.40 -16.86 31.04
CA ASP A 385 7.58 -18.00 31.37
C ASP A 385 7.47 -18.12 32.89
N CYS A 386 6.26 -18.43 33.38
CA CYS A 386 6.01 -18.58 34.80
C CYS A 386 5.28 -19.90 35.01
N SER A 387 5.95 -20.85 35.67
CA SER A 387 5.36 -22.14 36.04
C SER A 387 5.90 -22.62 37.39
N GLY A 388 5.05 -23.25 38.18
CA GLY A 388 5.48 -23.88 39.44
C GLY A 388 6.11 -22.92 40.46
N GLY A 389 5.76 -21.63 40.48
CA GLY A 389 6.36 -20.64 41.38
C GLY A 389 7.75 -20.17 40.98
N VAL A 390 8.17 -20.48 39.74
CA VAL A 390 9.40 -20.04 39.13
C VAL A 390 9.09 -19.10 37.95
N THR A 391 9.71 -17.93 37.92
CA THR A 391 9.69 -17.00 36.81
C THR A 391 10.99 -17.17 36.02
N SER A 392 10.90 -17.41 34.72
CA SER A 392 12.03 -17.67 33.82
C SER A 392 12.03 -16.69 32.66
N PHE A 393 13.09 -15.91 32.55
CA PHE A 393 13.38 -15.10 31.36
C PHE A 393 14.16 -15.96 30.36
N VAL A 394 13.56 -16.19 29.21
CA VAL A 394 14.11 -17.08 28.17
C VAL A 394 14.58 -16.24 26.99
N VAL A 395 15.86 -16.30 26.70
CA VAL A 395 16.50 -15.66 25.54
C VAL A 395 16.90 -16.74 24.54
N THR A 396 16.50 -16.57 23.28
CA THR A 396 16.84 -17.47 22.17
C THR A 396 17.66 -16.71 21.16
N LEU A 397 18.86 -17.22 20.84
CA LEU A 397 19.80 -16.64 19.88
C LEU A 397 20.19 -17.68 18.83
N LYS A 398 20.72 -17.26 17.68
CA LYS A 398 21.28 -18.17 16.70
C LYS A 398 22.67 -18.67 17.15
N ALA A 399 22.89 -19.98 17.05
CA ALA A 399 24.21 -20.55 17.24
C ALA A 399 25.18 -20.04 16.16
N ALA A 400 26.43 -19.79 16.58
CA ALA A 400 27.52 -19.43 15.68
C ALA A 400 28.05 -20.65 14.91
#